data_65ffcc40a2c31ac42bf003ccbd37e572
#
_entry.id   65ffcc40a2c31ac42bf003ccbd37e572
#
_cell.length_a   1.000
_cell.length_b   1.000
_cell.length_c   1.000
_cell.angle_alpha   90.00
_cell.angle_beta   90.00
_cell.angle_gamma   90.00
#
_symmetry.space_group_name_H-M   'P 1'
#
loop_
_entity.id
_entity.type
_entity.pdbx_description
1 polymer ?
#
loop_
_entity_poly.entity_id
_entity_poly.type
_entity_poly.pdbx_seq_one_letter_code
_entity_poly.pdbx_strand_id
1 'polypeptide(L)'
;FRNLLPTSLLGRTILIVLFPIVMFQLIILSYYYNSLWERTLNRLSRSVAMEIQMVARQYDEDKSSLIDKIEMQKIFLFDINTYDQLEFFTETKNYNTQVLKSFNQELATRIKNPFSIKETLNDTIEVIIQFEASYIMLTFPKDRITTARNHIFLGWQIISALILVLISYLFL
;
A
#
# COMPACT_ATOMS: atom_id res chain seq x y z
N PHE A 1 2.74 -39.79 -9.56
CA PHE A 1 2.57 -39.52 -8.11
C PHE A 1 3.32 -40.52 -7.22
N ARG A 2 3.60 -41.75 -7.71
CA ARG A 2 4.23 -42.82 -6.91
C ARG A 2 5.72 -42.61 -6.61
N ASN A 3 6.40 -41.71 -7.31
CA ASN A 3 7.84 -41.42 -7.13
C ASN A 3 8.11 -40.18 -6.19
N LEU A 4 7.07 -39.51 -5.70
CA LEU A 4 7.19 -38.38 -4.80
C LEU A 4 7.14 -38.76 -3.31
N LEU A 5 6.77 -40.00 -3.00
CA LEU A 5 6.70 -40.47 -1.63
C LEU A 5 8.04 -41.09 -1.22
N PRO A 6 8.60 -40.67 -0.07
CA PRO A 6 9.84 -41.26 0.44
C PRO A 6 9.65 -42.79 0.65
N THR A 7 10.62 -43.56 0.18
CA THR A 7 10.61 -45.02 0.28
C THR A 7 10.98 -45.51 1.67
N SER A 8 11.64 -44.67 2.47
CA SER A 8 12.00 -44.99 3.86
C SER A 8 10.82 -44.81 4.82
N LEU A 9 10.72 -45.68 5.80
CA LEU A 9 9.70 -45.61 6.86
C LEU A 9 9.77 -44.28 7.59
N LEU A 10 10.98 -43.83 7.89
CA LEU A 10 11.33 -42.55 8.52
C LEU A 10 10.82 -41.35 7.70
N GLY A 11 11.02 -41.36 6.40
CA GLY A 11 10.55 -40.28 5.52
C GLY A 11 9.01 -40.20 5.48
N ARG A 12 8.30 -41.33 5.55
CA ARG A 12 6.83 -41.34 5.61
C ARG A 12 6.31 -40.76 6.92
N THR A 13 6.95 -41.09 8.03
CA THR A 13 6.56 -40.54 9.37
C THR A 13 6.78 -39.05 9.42
N ILE A 14 7.92 -38.56 8.93
CA ILE A 14 8.19 -37.12 8.81
C ILE A 14 7.10 -36.43 7.97
N LEU A 15 6.77 -36.98 6.82
CA LEU A 15 5.78 -36.39 5.93
C LEU A 15 4.39 -36.33 6.60
N ILE A 16 3.97 -37.37 7.29
CA ILE A 16 2.65 -37.45 7.96
C ILE A 16 2.54 -36.39 9.07
N VAL A 17 3.60 -36.14 9.82
CA VAL A 17 3.59 -35.16 10.92
C VAL A 17 3.81 -33.75 10.40
N LEU A 18 4.77 -33.56 9.50
CA LEU A 18 5.18 -32.23 9.04
C LEU A 18 4.17 -31.61 8.07
N PHE A 19 3.57 -32.41 7.19
CA PHE A 19 2.65 -31.93 6.17
C PHE A 19 1.46 -31.15 6.75
N PRO A 20 0.69 -31.68 7.74
CA PRO A 20 -0.39 -30.92 8.34
C PRO A 20 0.07 -29.65 9.05
N ILE A 21 1.24 -29.66 9.69
CA ILE A 21 1.79 -28.47 10.36
C ILE A 21 2.10 -27.36 9.36
N VAL A 22 2.78 -27.70 8.26
CA VAL A 22 3.11 -26.74 7.20
C VAL A 22 1.83 -26.22 6.54
N MET A 23 0.87 -27.09 6.24
CA MET A 23 -0.41 -26.66 5.66
C MET A 23 -1.16 -25.72 6.58
N PHE A 24 -1.19 -26.00 7.89
CA PHE A 24 -1.84 -25.14 8.88
C PHE A 24 -1.14 -23.78 8.96
N GLN A 25 0.19 -23.74 8.93
CA GLN A 25 0.98 -22.51 8.87
C GLN A 25 0.66 -21.69 7.62
N LEU A 26 0.55 -22.31 6.45
CA LEU A 26 0.22 -21.61 5.21
C LEU A 26 -1.19 -21.00 5.22
N ILE A 27 -2.15 -21.72 5.79
CA ILE A 27 -3.54 -21.22 5.93
C ILE A 27 -3.57 -20.00 6.86
N ILE A 28 -2.97 -20.12 8.06
CA ILE A 28 -2.90 -19.01 9.02
C ILE A 28 -2.18 -17.80 8.39
N LEU A 29 -1.06 -18.05 7.71
CA LEU A 29 -0.29 -17.01 7.06
C LEU A 29 -1.11 -16.27 6.01
N SER A 30 -1.79 -17.01 5.13
CA SER A 30 -2.61 -16.42 4.07
C SER A 30 -3.73 -15.54 4.62
N TYR A 31 -4.44 -16.03 5.65
CA TYR A 31 -5.51 -15.28 6.31
C TYR A 31 -4.98 -14.02 7.01
N TYR A 32 -3.91 -14.17 7.78
CA TYR A 32 -3.33 -13.08 8.56
C TYR A 32 -2.72 -12.00 7.66
N TYR A 33 -2.04 -12.43 6.58
CA TYR A 33 -1.44 -11.54 5.60
C TYR A 33 -2.49 -10.65 4.92
N ASN A 34 -3.57 -11.23 4.42
CA ASN A 34 -4.63 -10.46 3.78
C ASN A 34 -5.28 -9.45 4.74
N SER A 35 -5.58 -9.88 5.97
CA SER A 35 -6.22 -9.01 6.97
C SER A 35 -5.31 -7.87 7.44
N LEU A 36 -4.03 -8.13 7.68
CA LEU A 36 -3.07 -7.10 8.07
C LEU A 36 -2.78 -6.14 6.94
N TRP A 37 -2.69 -6.65 5.71
CA TRP A 37 -2.41 -5.85 4.54
C TRP A 37 -3.50 -4.80 4.29
N GLU A 38 -4.75 -5.21 4.28
CA GLU A 38 -5.88 -4.29 4.13
C GLU A 38 -5.92 -3.21 5.22
N ARG A 39 -5.71 -3.60 6.47
CA ARG A 39 -5.67 -2.64 7.60
C ARG A 39 -4.54 -1.64 7.47
N THR A 40 -3.37 -2.09 7.03
CA THR A 40 -2.20 -1.23 6.86
C THR A 40 -2.40 -0.27 5.69
N LEU A 41 -2.89 -0.75 4.54
CA LEU A 41 -3.24 0.08 3.40
C LEU A 41 -4.26 1.16 3.77
N ASN A 42 -5.32 0.79 4.46
CA ASN A 42 -6.36 1.74 4.87
C ASN A 42 -5.80 2.79 5.83
N ARG A 43 -4.90 2.42 6.75
CA ARG A 43 -4.23 3.38 7.65
C ARG A 43 -3.36 4.37 6.89
N LEU A 44 -2.50 3.89 6.00
CA LEU A 44 -1.60 4.73 5.21
C LEU A 44 -2.40 5.64 4.28
N SER A 45 -3.35 5.09 3.55
CA SER A 45 -4.25 5.85 2.68
C SER A 45 -4.99 6.94 3.45
N ARG A 46 -5.49 6.63 4.65
CA ARG A 46 -6.17 7.57 5.53
C ARG A 46 -5.25 8.70 6.00
N SER A 47 -4.01 8.39 6.40
CA SER A 47 -3.04 9.38 6.84
C SER A 47 -2.74 10.39 5.73
N VAL A 48 -2.37 9.89 4.55
CA VAL A 48 -2.05 10.74 3.39
C VAL A 48 -3.29 11.53 2.92
N ALA A 49 -4.47 10.93 2.92
CA ALA A 49 -5.70 11.62 2.55
C ALA A 49 -6.07 12.76 3.53
N MET A 50 -5.77 12.61 4.83
CA MET A 50 -5.94 13.70 5.80
C MET A 50 -4.95 14.85 5.56
N GLU A 51 -3.71 14.55 5.25
CA GLU A 51 -2.70 15.54 4.92
C GLU A 51 -3.09 16.33 3.66
N ILE A 52 -3.53 15.64 2.61
CA ILE A 52 -4.04 16.27 1.38
C ILE A 52 -5.26 17.13 1.66
N GLN A 53 -6.17 16.68 2.53
CA GLN A 53 -7.33 17.47 2.94
C GLN A 53 -6.92 18.78 3.64
N MET A 54 -5.89 18.74 4.50
CA MET A 54 -5.36 19.93 5.14
C MET A 54 -4.79 20.91 4.13
N VAL A 55 -3.97 20.43 3.19
CA VAL A 55 -3.42 21.27 2.11
C VAL A 55 -4.53 21.87 1.25
N ALA A 56 -5.52 21.07 0.86
CA ALA A 56 -6.65 21.54 0.04
C ALA A 56 -7.47 22.60 0.75
N ARG A 57 -7.74 22.43 2.05
CA ARG A 57 -8.49 23.39 2.86
C ARG A 57 -7.74 24.73 3.02
N GLN A 58 -6.44 24.66 3.32
CA GLN A 58 -5.62 25.85 3.45
C GLN A 58 -5.51 26.62 2.13
N TYR A 59 -5.40 25.94 1.01
CA TYR A 59 -5.39 26.58 -0.30
C TYR A 59 -6.72 27.27 -0.63
N ASP A 60 -7.84 26.70 -0.19
CA ASP A 60 -9.17 27.29 -0.39
C ASP A 60 -9.37 28.56 0.44
N GLU A 61 -8.81 28.59 1.66
CA GLU A 61 -8.91 29.72 2.58
C GLU A 61 -7.97 30.88 2.20
N ASP A 62 -6.75 30.60 1.73
CA ASP A 62 -5.76 31.64 1.40
C ASP A 62 -4.97 31.32 0.12
N LYS A 63 -5.53 31.73 -1.03
CA LYS A 63 -4.95 31.52 -2.37
C LYS A 63 -3.62 32.26 -2.60
N SER A 64 -3.20 33.19 -1.72
CA SER A 64 -2.09 34.12 -1.98
C SER A 64 -0.79 33.83 -1.22
N SER A 65 -0.79 32.93 -0.25
CA SER A 65 0.36 32.72 0.63
C SER A 65 1.39 31.73 0.06
N LEU A 66 2.37 32.28 -0.67
CA LEU A 66 3.56 31.51 -1.12
C LEU A 66 4.40 30.97 0.04
N ILE A 67 4.37 31.63 1.21
CA ILE A 67 5.12 31.23 2.40
C ILE A 67 4.55 29.93 2.95
N ASP A 68 3.22 29.83 3.04
CA ASP A 68 2.54 28.63 3.52
C ASP A 68 2.77 27.43 2.59
N LYS A 69 2.91 27.67 1.29
CA LYS A 69 3.22 26.61 0.31
C LYS A 69 4.57 25.93 0.59
N ILE A 70 5.62 26.71 0.85
CA ILE A 70 6.97 26.21 1.13
C ILE A 70 6.99 25.47 2.48
N GLU A 71 6.29 25.98 3.48
CA GLU A 71 6.18 25.30 4.78
C GLU A 71 5.41 23.98 4.65
N MET A 72 4.31 23.96 3.92
CA MET A 72 3.54 22.73 3.67
C MET A 72 4.34 21.68 2.91
N GLN A 73 5.10 22.07 1.89
CA GLN A 73 5.99 21.17 1.18
C GLN A 73 7.00 20.50 2.12
N LYS A 74 7.56 21.27 3.07
CA LYS A 74 8.51 20.75 4.06
C LYS A 74 7.85 19.85 5.11
N ILE A 75 6.66 20.24 5.59
CA ILE A 75 5.96 19.49 6.65
C ILE A 75 5.40 18.17 6.12
N PHE A 76 4.74 18.20 4.97
CA PHE A 76 4.04 17.03 4.44
C PHE A 76 4.83 16.24 3.40
N LEU A 77 6.01 16.71 3.00
CA LEU A 77 6.84 16.06 1.97
C LEU A 77 6.08 15.82 0.65
N PHE A 78 5.19 16.75 0.29
CA PHE A 78 4.54 16.80 -1.01
C PHE A 78 5.28 17.79 -1.91
N ASP A 79 5.38 17.48 -3.19
CA ASP A 79 5.66 18.49 -4.19
C ASP A 79 4.33 19.12 -4.63
N ILE A 80 4.16 20.43 -4.35
CA ILE A 80 2.91 21.14 -4.55
C ILE A 80 3.08 22.10 -5.71
N ASN A 81 2.37 21.84 -6.80
CA ASN A 81 2.32 22.70 -7.97
C ASN A 81 0.90 23.26 -8.15
N THR A 82 0.81 24.55 -8.44
CA THR A 82 -0.46 25.26 -8.66
C THR A 82 -0.52 25.72 -10.11
N TYR A 83 -1.67 25.58 -10.74
CA TYR A 83 -1.88 25.94 -12.14
C TYR A 83 -3.20 26.70 -12.31
N ASP A 84 -3.20 27.74 -13.10
CA ASP A 84 -4.34 28.64 -13.30
C ASP A 84 -5.19 28.27 -14.53
N GLN A 85 -4.79 27.27 -15.33
CA GLN A 85 -5.49 26.88 -16.55
C GLN A 85 -6.07 25.47 -16.47
N LEU A 86 -7.31 25.34 -16.92
CA LEU A 86 -8.19 24.15 -16.80
C LEU A 86 -7.99 23.10 -17.93
N GLU A 87 -6.94 23.18 -18.76
CA GLU A 87 -6.89 22.39 -20.00
C GLU A 87 -6.73 20.86 -19.84
N PHE A 88 -6.42 20.33 -18.67
CA PHE A 88 -6.07 18.90 -18.53
C PHE A 88 -6.73 18.16 -17.36
N PHE A 89 -8.00 18.45 -17.04
CA PHE A 89 -8.71 17.58 -16.09
C PHE A 89 -9.31 16.37 -16.83
N THR A 90 -8.50 15.32 -17.00
CA THR A 90 -9.00 14.01 -17.41
C THR A 90 -9.29 13.20 -16.16
N GLU A 91 -10.56 13.01 -15.84
CA GLU A 91 -10.99 12.15 -14.74
C GLU A 91 -10.56 10.70 -15.02
N THR A 92 -9.40 10.31 -14.53
CA THR A 92 -8.90 8.94 -14.71
C THR A 92 -9.53 8.04 -13.67
N LYS A 93 -10.67 7.44 -14.00
CA LYS A 93 -11.42 6.50 -13.10
C LYS A 93 -10.85 5.08 -13.05
N ASN A 94 -9.77 4.77 -13.78
CA ASN A 94 -9.32 3.40 -13.92
C ASN A 94 -8.17 3.09 -12.96
N TYR A 95 -8.52 2.78 -11.70
CA TYR A 95 -7.56 2.38 -10.68
C TYR A 95 -7.31 0.88 -10.76
N ASN A 96 -6.21 0.47 -11.37
CA ASN A 96 -5.87 -0.95 -11.57
C ASN A 96 -5.38 -1.65 -10.29
N THR A 97 -4.96 -0.91 -9.27
CA THR A 97 -4.35 -1.46 -8.05
C THR A 97 -5.30 -1.30 -6.87
N GLN A 98 -5.38 -2.31 -6.00
CA GLN A 98 -6.18 -2.26 -4.76
C GLN A 98 -5.78 -1.08 -3.86
N VAL A 99 -4.49 -0.73 -3.86
CA VAL A 99 -3.93 0.42 -3.15
C VAL A 99 -4.61 1.72 -3.59
N LEU A 100 -4.65 1.97 -4.90
CA LEU A 100 -5.25 3.18 -5.45
C LEU A 100 -6.77 3.22 -5.22
N LYS A 101 -7.44 2.06 -5.20
CA LYS A 101 -8.87 1.97 -4.86
C LYS A 101 -9.12 2.40 -3.42
N SER A 102 -8.36 1.86 -2.45
CA SER A 102 -8.47 2.25 -1.04
C SER A 102 -8.16 3.73 -0.84
N PHE A 103 -7.11 4.22 -1.49
CA PHE A 103 -6.73 5.62 -1.41
C PHE A 103 -7.79 6.55 -2.01
N ASN A 104 -8.35 6.20 -3.16
CA ASN A 104 -9.45 6.95 -3.78
C ASN A 104 -10.69 7.00 -2.89
N GLN A 105 -11.05 5.89 -2.23
CA GLN A 105 -12.17 5.86 -1.30
C GLN A 105 -11.95 6.81 -0.12
N GLU A 106 -10.75 6.80 0.49
CA GLU A 106 -10.43 7.68 1.59
C GLU A 106 -10.41 9.17 1.18
N LEU A 107 -9.90 9.49 -0.01
CA LEU A 107 -9.93 10.85 -0.57
C LEU A 107 -11.36 11.31 -0.84
N ALA A 108 -12.18 10.48 -1.48
CA ALA A 108 -13.57 10.82 -1.81
C ALA A 108 -14.44 11.09 -0.59
N THR A 109 -14.10 10.51 0.59
CA THR A 109 -14.81 10.81 1.83
C THR A 109 -14.44 12.16 2.43
N ARG A 110 -13.29 12.75 2.03
CA ARG A 110 -12.70 13.94 2.68
C ARG A 110 -12.71 15.18 1.79
N ILE A 111 -12.52 15.02 0.52
CA ILE A 111 -12.42 16.10 -0.45
C ILE A 111 -13.73 16.16 -1.22
N LYS A 112 -14.39 17.32 -1.15
CA LYS A 112 -15.65 17.59 -1.88
C LYS A 112 -15.39 18.04 -3.31
N ASN A 113 -14.23 18.63 -3.55
CA ASN A 113 -13.83 19.13 -4.86
C ASN A 113 -13.56 17.96 -5.82
N PRO A 114 -13.79 18.13 -7.12
CA PRO A 114 -13.39 17.13 -8.12
C PRO A 114 -11.88 16.88 -8.02
N PHE A 115 -11.50 15.61 -8.03
CA PHE A 115 -10.09 15.22 -7.98
C PHE A 115 -9.81 14.05 -8.91
N SER A 116 -8.56 13.93 -9.32
CA SER A 116 -8.04 12.81 -10.11
C SER A 116 -6.76 12.30 -9.48
N ILE A 117 -6.54 10.98 -9.55
CA ILE A 117 -5.32 10.33 -9.08
C ILE A 117 -4.67 9.68 -10.28
N LYS A 118 -3.37 9.95 -10.47
CA LYS A 118 -2.56 9.37 -11.54
C LYS A 118 -1.31 8.74 -10.95
N GLU A 119 -0.98 7.53 -11.38
CA GLU A 119 0.28 6.88 -11.08
C GLU A 119 1.26 7.16 -12.21
N THR A 120 2.45 7.66 -11.86
CA THR A 120 3.52 7.99 -12.80
C THR A 120 4.56 6.89 -12.82
N LEU A 121 5.31 6.79 -13.93
CA LEU A 121 6.31 5.74 -14.17
C LEU A 121 7.45 5.67 -13.13
N ASN A 122 7.64 6.72 -12.32
CA ASN A 122 8.69 6.83 -11.32
C ASN A 122 8.25 6.38 -9.90
N ASP A 123 7.23 5.52 -9.78
CA ASP A 123 6.65 5.14 -8.48
C ASP A 123 6.17 6.36 -7.65
N THR A 124 5.72 7.41 -8.33
CA THR A 124 5.10 8.57 -7.73
C THR A 124 3.60 8.62 -8.02
N ILE A 125 2.86 9.22 -7.10
CA ILE A 125 1.43 9.44 -7.24
C ILE A 125 1.19 10.93 -7.33
N GLU A 126 0.43 11.31 -8.34
CA GLU A 126 -0.06 12.66 -8.58
C GLU A 126 -1.54 12.71 -8.23
N VAL A 127 -1.90 13.62 -7.33
CA VAL A 127 -3.28 13.94 -6.99
C VAL A 127 -3.57 15.34 -7.46
N ILE A 128 -4.52 15.48 -8.36
CA ILE A 128 -4.96 16.77 -8.92
C ILE A 128 -6.31 17.09 -8.30
N ILE A 129 -6.43 18.24 -7.66
CA ILE A 129 -7.66 18.73 -7.05
C ILE A 129 -8.07 20.01 -7.75
N GLN A 130 -9.30 20.06 -8.25
CA GLN A 130 -9.84 21.20 -8.95
C GLN A 130 -10.54 22.15 -7.99
N PHE A 131 -10.23 23.44 -8.12
CA PHE A 131 -10.93 24.55 -7.50
C PHE A 131 -11.62 25.39 -8.58
N GLU A 132 -12.41 26.39 -8.21
CA GLU A 132 -13.23 27.16 -9.16
C GLU A 132 -12.44 27.80 -10.31
N ALA A 133 -11.22 28.30 -10.04
CA ALA A 133 -10.40 29.02 -11.03
C ALA A 133 -9.00 28.43 -11.23
N SER A 134 -8.65 27.39 -10.48
CA SER A 134 -7.29 26.84 -10.44
C SER A 134 -7.33 25.38 -10.06
N TYR A 135 -6.21 24.69 -10.21
CA TYR A 135 -6.02 23.35 -9.66
C TYR A 135 -4.68 23.22 -8.97
N ILE A 136 -4.65 22.33 -7.97
CA ILE A 136 -3.43 21.96 -7.26
C ILE A 136 -3.04 20.54 -7.69
N MET A 137 -1.79 20.36 -8.01
CA MET A 137 -1.17 19.06 -8.22
C MET A 137 -0.25 18.74 -7.05
N LEU A 138 -0.54 17.65 -6.37
CA LEU A 138 0.22 17.13 -5.25
C LEU A 138 0.92 15.86 -5.69
N THR A 139 2.25 15.87 -5.67
CA THR A 139 3.07 14.71 -6.07
C THR A 139 3.80 14.16 -4.86
N PHE A 140 3.75 12.84 -4.68
CA PHE A 140 4.42 12.15 -3.58
C PHE A 140 4.80 10.72 -3.96
N PRO A 141 5.82 10.12 -3.30
CA PRO A 141 6.24 8.76 -3.57
C PRO A 141 5.16 7.75 -3.15
N LYS A 142 4.95 6.72 -3.95
CA LYS A 142 3.95 5.66 -3.75
C LYS A 142 4.15 4.91 -2.42
N ASP A 143 5.38 4.85 -1.92
CA ASP A 143 5.73 4.21 -0.65
C ASP A 143 4.97 4.79 0.56
N ARG A 144 4.44 6.00 0.45
CA ARG A 144 3.63 6.63 1.49
C ARG A 144 2.27 5.97 1.69
N ILE A 145 1.72 5.37 0.64
CA ILE A 145 0.42 4.67 0.68
C ILE A 145 0.58 3.15 0.53
N THR A 146 1.82 2.66 0.31
CA THR A 146 2.14 1.23 0.28
C THR A 146 3.29 0.93 1.23
N THR A 147 3.37 -0.30 1.70
CA THR A 147 4.56 -0.75 2.42
C THR A 147 5.35 -1.71 1.55
N ALA A 148 6.60 -1.39 1.26
CA ALA A 148 7.54 -2.26 0.53
C ALA A 148 8.02 -3.48 1.36
N ARG A 149 7.63 -3.58 2.64
CA ARG A 149 8.16 -4.58 3.60
C ARG A 149 7.57 -5.99 3.52
N ASN A 150 6.78 -6.29 2.50
CA ASN A 150 6.16 -7.61 2.35
C ASN A 150 7.15 -8.78 2.27
N HIS A 151 8.34 -8.54 1.71
CA HIS A 151 9.36 -9.58 1.52
C HIS A 151 9.96 -10.07 2.83
N ILE A 152 10.06 -9.21 3.84
CA ILE A 152 10.65 -9.57 5.13
C ILE A 152 9.77 -10.58 5.86
N PHE A 153 8.47 -10.38 5.86
CA PHE A 153 7.53 -11.28 6.52
C PHE A 153 7.50 -12.67 5.85
N LEU A 154 7.49 -12.71 4.52
CA LEU A 154 7.60 -13.96 3.76
C LEU A 154 8.94 -14.66 4.02
N GLY A 155 10.04 -13.90 4.11
CA GLY A 155 11.35 -14.45 4.46
C GLY A 155 11.37 -15.13 5.83
N TRP A 156 10.84 -14.48 6.86
CA TRP A 156 10.73 -15.06 8.20
C TRP A 156 9.88 -16.34 8.23
N GLN A 157 8.83 -16.41 7.43
CA GLN A 157 7.98 -17.59 7.34
C GLN A 157 8.69 -18.78 6.69
N ILE A 158 9.45 -18.54 5.64
CA ILE A 158 10.28 -19.59 5.01
C ILE A 158 11.35 -20.09 5.99
N ILE A 159 12.03 -19.19 6.70
CA ILE A 159 13.03 -19.54 7.71
C ILE A 159 12.39 -20.38 8.83
N SER A 160 11.24 -19.98 9.33
CA SER A 160 10.49 -20.72 10.36
C SER A 160 10.12 -22.14 9.89
N ALA A 161 9.65 -22.28 8.67
CA ALA A 161 9.33 -23.58 8.09
C ALA A 161 10.59 -24.48 7.95
N LEU A 162 11.72 -23.92 7.50
CA LEU A 162 12.99 -24.64 7.39
C LEU A 162 13.51 -25.10 8.75
N ILE A 163 13.42 -24.26 9.78
CA ILE A 163 13.81 -24.63 11.16
C ILE A 163 12.95 -25.80 11.66
N LEU A 164 11.65 -25.76 11.42
CA LEU A 164 10.77 -26.88 11.81
C LEU A 164 11.12 -28.19 11.12
N VAL A 165 11.44 -28.14 9.82
CA VAL A 165 11.91 -29.32 9.07
C VAL A 165 13.22 -29.85 9.66
N LEU A 166 14.16 -28.95 9.96
CA LEU A 166 15.46 -29.31 10.53
C LEU A 166 15.32 -29.96 11.91
N ILE A 167 14.49 -29.37 12.78
CA ILE A 167 14.21 -29.92 14.11
C ILE A 167 13.55 -31.31 13.98
N SER A 168 12.56 -31.44 13.11
CA SER A 168 11.90 -32.74 12.85
C SER A 168 12.88 -33.81 12.37
N TYR A 169 13.85 -33.43 11.54
CA TYR A 169 14.90 -34.33 11.06
C TYR A 169 15.90 -34.74 12.16
N LEU A 170 16.24 -33.83 13.09
CA LEU A 170 17.19 -34.13 14.19
C LEU A 170 16.58 -34.99 15.28
N PHE A 171 15.27 -34.91 15.51
CA PHE A 171 14.59 -35.68 16.57
C PHE A 171 14.00 -37.03 16.07
N LEU A 172 14.11 -37.34 14.82
CA LEU A 172 13.65 -38.60 14.23
C LEU A 172 14.82 -39.53 13.87
#